data_5d23e49f0387ed874662fde9928cf5f4
#
_entry.id   5d23e49f0387ed874662fde9928cf5f4
#
_cell.length_a   1.000
_cell.length_b   1.000
_cell.length_c   1.000
_cell.angle_alpha   90.00
_cell.angle_beta   90.00
_cell.angle_gamma   90.00
#
_symmetry.space_group_name_H-M   'P 1'
#
loop_
_entity.id
_entity.type
_entity.pdbx_description
1 polymer ?
#
loop_
_entity_poly.entity_id
_entity_poly.type
_entity_poly.pdbx_seq_one_letter_code
_entity_poly.pdbx_strand_id
1 'polypeptide(L)'
;ILTLLAALALVACDRATKSPGAQGQAAAAGASKPAARAASAAAPVLLVAPEDVRTVSRAAVAGGPVILGSIQPERRADLRAEVSAVVTQVLKENGEAVRRGDLLVRLDDASIRDSLASAEEAARASGQAHEQAERQLQRLKTLQAQGMTSMQALEDAEVRRNNAQSDLVGARARLAQARQQLQRTEVRAPFDGVVSDRKVSVGDTAQVGKELVKVIDPASMRLEGVVSADRMHELRIGQGVRFRVNGYPQVDFTGQVHRVDAAANAATRQVAVLVAFVRVPGQEPPRVAGLYAEGRIDAGGQRPMALPEASVVRVGDAAHVWRVRGTVLSKVAVKLGERDPRSGLVVVREGLEEGEEVLRNPGSTL
;
A
#
# COMPACT_ATOMS: atom_id res chain seq x y z
N ILE A 1 9.71 -2.88 -46.84
CA ILE A 1 9.45 -3.87 -47.87
C ILE A 1 8.23 -4.64 -47.44
N LEU A 2 7.10 -4.53 -47.88
CA LEU A 2 6.23 -4.48 -49.06
C LEU A 2 4.80 -4.61 -48.50
N THR A 3 3.94 -3.60 -48.51
CA THR A 3 2.85 -3.27 -49.45
C THR A 3 1.94 -4.42 -49.89
N LEU A 4 0.63 -4.24 -49.67
CA LEU A 4 -0.52 -4.37 -50.59
C LEU A 4 -1.79 -4.39 -49.72
N LEU A 5 -2.74 -3.43 -49.69
CA LEU A 5 -3.63 -2.82 -50.69
C LEU A 5 -4.57 -3.83 -51.40
N ALA A 6 -5.88 -3.67 -51.15
CA ALA A 6 -7.03 -3.75 -52.04
C ALA A 6 -8.29 -3.88 -51.19
N ALA A 7 -9.25 -3.02 -51.04
CA ALA A 7 -10.06 -2.20 -51.96
C ALA A 7 -11.25 -2.94 -52.60
N LEU A 8 -12.41 -2.27 -52.49
CA LEU A 8 -13.64 -2.30 -53.33
C LEU A 8 -14.62 -3.47 -53.11
N ALA A 9 -15.96 -3.32 -53.17
CA ALA A 9 -16.92 -2.30 -53.59
C ALA A 9 -18.29 -2.71 -53.03
N LEU A 10 -19.14 -1.77 -52.62
CA LEU A 10 -20.30 -1.24 -53.32
C LEU A 10 -21.17 -2.24 -54.10
N VAL A 11 -22.46 -2.35 -53.76
CA VAL A 11 -23.63 -2.17 -54.66
C VAL A 11 -24.87 -1.91 -53.87
N ALA A 12 -25.54 -0.80 -54.19
CA ALA A 12 -26.87 -0.37 -53.85
C ALA A 12 -27.89 -0.94 -54.85
N CYS A 13 -29.19 -0.87 -54.51
CA CYS A 13 -30.37 -0.65 -55.37
C CYS A 13 -31.57 -1.13 -54.57
N ASP A 14 -32.49 -0.29 -54.10
CA ASP A 14 -33.46 0.62 -54.71
C ASP A 14 -34.74 -0.06 -55.23
N ARG A 15 -35.87 0.63 -54.96
CA ARG A 15 -37.22 0.62 -55.53
C ARG A 15 -38.30 -0.05 -54.69
N ALA A 16 -39.15 0.71 -53.95
CA ALA A 16 -40.25 1.59 -54.37
C ALA A 16 -41.30 0.95 -55.31
N THR A 17 -42.57 0.88 -54.84
CA THR A 17 -43.86 1.16 -55.53
C THR A 17 -44.99 1.03 -54.52
N LYS A 18 -45.67 2.10 -54.14
CA LYS A 18 -46.86 2.77 -54.69
C LYS A 18 -48.16 1.97 -54.63
N SER A 19 -49.07 2.59 -53.82
CA SER A 19 -50.53 2.48 -53.75
C SER A 19 -51.21 2.40 -55.11
N PRO A 20 -52.55 2.31 -55.30
CA PRO A 20 -53.63 3.02 -54.51
C PRO A 20 -54.99 2.30 -54.41
N GLY A 21 -55.89 2.82 -53.55
CA GLY A 21 -57.20 3.36 -53.90
C GLY A 21 -58.46 2.51 -53.82
N ALA A 22 -59.47 3.03 -53.20
CA ALA A 22 -60.87 3.33 -53.55
C ALA A 22 -61.79 2.90 -52.38
N GLN A 23 -62.37 3.85 -51.67
CA GLN A 23 -63.72 4.47 -51.83
C GLN A 23 -64.87 3.50 -51.78
N GLY A 24 -65.85 3.82 -50.90
CA GLY A 24 -67.23 3.32 -50.89
C GLY A 24 -67.90 3.52 -49.54
N GLN A 25 -68.41 4.65 -49.32
CA GLN A 25 -69.69 5.24 -49.02
C GLN A 25 -70.74 4.45 -48.19
N ALA A 26 -71.07 5.09 -47.03
CA ALA A 26 -72.36 5.49 -46.53
C ALA A 26 -73.44 4.44 -46.23
N ALA A 27 -73.95 4.50 -45.02
CA ALA A 27 -75.33 4.86 -44.72
C ALA A 27 -75.63 4.87 -43.22
N ALA A 28 -76.41 5.85 -42.83
CA ALA A 28 -76.86 6.20 -41.50
C ALA A 28 -77.94 5.26 -40.93
N ALA A 29 -78.03 5.21 -39.63
CA ALA A 29 -79.21 5.37 -38.79
C ALA A 29 -78.90 4.81 -37.38
N GLY A 30 -78.98 5.63 -36.43
CA GLY A 30 -80.17 5.78 -35.58
C GLY A 30 -80.00 5.23 -34.18
N ALA A 31 -79.96 6.15 -33.24
CA ALA A 31 -80.63 6.11 -31.95
C ALA A 31 -80.09 5.29 -30.79
N SER A 32 -80.02 6.05 -29.74
CA SER A 32 -80.19 5.75 -28.30
C SER A 32 -78.93 5.51 -27.43
N LYS A 33 -78.67 6.59 -26.69
CA LYS A 33 -77.95 6.53 -25.40
C LYS A 33 -78.68 5.64 -24.41
N PRO A 34 -77.94 4.90 -23.63
CA PRO A 34 -78.18 4.98 -22.20
C PRO A 34 -76.92 5.45 -21.46
N ALA A 35 -77.13 6.31 -20.51
CA ALA A 35 -76.19 6.79 -19.54
C ALA A 35 -75.65 5.61 -18.75
N ALA A 36 -74.38 5.23 -18.99
CA ALA A 36 -73.67 4.37 -18.09
C ALA A 36 -73.06 5.23 -17.03
N ARG A 37 -73.52 5.06 -15.80
CA ARG A 37 -72.95 5.50 -14.55
C ARG A 37 -71.46 5.19 -14.56
N ALA A 38 -70.67 6.23 -14.41
CA ALA A 38 -69.30 6.09 -14.00
C ALA A 38 -69.24 5.43 -12.59
N ALA A 39 -69.04 4.17 -12.58
CA ALA A 39 -68.62 3.51 -11.35
C ALA A 39 -67.23 4.06 -11.00
N SER A 40 -67.23 4.95 -10.02
CA SER A 40 -65.96 5.32 -9.30
C SER A 40 -65.36 3.99 -8.76
N ALA A 41 -64.38 3.48 -9.46
CA ALA A 41 -63.57 2.40 -8.92
C ALA A 41 -62.93 2.95 -7.66
N ALA A 42 -63.37 2.49 -6.51
CA ALA A 42 -62.69 2.73 -5.24
C ALA A 42 -61.25 2.27 -5.40
N ALA A 43 -60.31 3.19 -5.16
CA ALA A 43 -58.87 2.85 -5.17
C ALA A 43 -58.65 1.65 -4.24
N PRO A 44 -57.91 0.65 -4.70
CA PRO A 44 -57.63 -0.51 -3.85
C PRO A 44 -57.01 -0.07 -2.53
N VAL A 45 -57.68 -0.40 -1.42
CA VAL A 45 -57.18 -0.13 -0.07
C VAL A 45 -56.18 -1.24 0.26
N LEU A 46 -54.92 -0.88 0.24
CA LEU A 46 -53.84 -1.78 0.67
C LEU A 46 -53.67 -1.70 2.19
N LEU A 47 -53.86 -2.79 2.92
CA LEU A 47 -53.58 -2.89 4.34
C LEU A 47 -52.10 -3.16 4.52
N VAL A 48 -51.34 -2.14 4.90
CA VAL A 48 -49.90 -2.24 5.21
C VAL A 48 -49.72 -2.39 6.72
N ALA A 49 -49.12 -3.48 7.15
CA ALA A 49 -48.79 -3.66 8.55
C ALA A 49 -47.59 -2.77 8.96
N PRO A 50 -47.50 -2.30 10.21
CA PRO A 50 -46.38 -1.47 10.66
C PRO A 50 -45.00 -2.13 10.47
N GLU A 51 -44.96 -3.47 10.46
CA GLU A 51 -43.77 -4.30 10.22
C GLU A 51 -43.30 -4.32 8.75
N ASP A 52 -44.20 -3.95 7.81
CA ASP A 52 -43.92 -3.83 6.38
C ASP A 52 -43.39 -2.45 6.00
N VAL A 53 -43.33 -1.54 6.94
CA VAL A 53 -42.83 -0.17 6.74
C VAL A 53 -41.41 -0.06 7.35
N ARG A 54 -40.53 0.60 6.65
CA ARG A 54 -39.19 0.90 7.12
C ARG A 54 -38.88 2.38 6.97
N THR A 55 -38.41 2.98 8.04
CA THR A 55 -37.91 4.35 8.03
C THR A 55 -36.56 4.42 7.33
N VAL A 56 -36.42 5.33 6.39
CA VAL A 56 -35.16 5.63 5.72
C VAL A 56 -34.22 6.28 6.72
N SER A 57 -33.13 5.63 7.02
CA SER A 57 -32.11 6.15 7.93
C SER A 57 -30.73 6.15 7.27
N ARG A 58 -29.86 7.00 7.78
CA ARG A 58 -28.47 7.00 7.38
C ARG A 58 -27.78 5.77 7.99
N ALA A 59 -27.38 4.85 7.16
CA ALA A 59 -26.69 3.66 7.59
C ALA A 59 -25.19 3.79 7.30
N ALA A 60 -24.40 3.16 8.16
CA ALA A 60 -22.97 2.96 7.88
C ALA A 60 -22.83 1.88 6.80
N VAL A 61 -23.11 2.24 5.55
CA VAL A 61 -22.78 1.39 4.40
C VAL A 61 -21.30 1.55 4.16
N ALA A 62 -20.59 0.45 4.03
CA ALA A 62 -19.18 0.48 3.65
C ALA A 62 -19.03 0.89 2.17
N GLY A 63 -19.37 2.15 1.88
CA GLY A 63 -19.39 2.71 0.53
C GLY A 63 -18.10 3.33 0.04
N GLY A 64 -17.00 3.15 0.78
CA GLY A 64 -15.69 3.69 0.42
C GLY A 64 -14.94 2.84 -0.61
N PRO A 65 -13.81 3.37 -1.11
CA PRO A 65 -13.00 2.64 -2.08
C PRO A 65 -12.49 1.32 -1.53
N VAL A 66 -12.49 0.31 -2.41
CA VAL A 66 -11.91 -1.00 -2.10
C VAL A 66 -10.39 -0.87 -2.12
N ILE A 67 -9.74 -1.41 -1.10
CA ILE A 67 -8.30 -1.59 -1.02
C ILE A 67 -7.96 -3.05 -1.11
N LEU A 68 -7.05 -3.40 -2.01
CA LEU A 68 -6.52 -4.74 -2.21
C LEU A 68 -5.02 -4.70 -2.00
N GLY A 69 -4.47 -5.66 -1.29
CA GLY A 69 -3.04 -5.63 -1.01
C GLY A 69 -2.53 -6.83 -0.23
N SER A 70 -1.41 -6.64 0.42
CA SER A 70 -0.79 -7.66 1.27
C SER A 70 -0.29 -7.06 2.59
N ILE A 71 -0.21 -7.92 3.59
CA ILE A 71 0.39 -7.55 4.87
C ILE A 71 1.91 -7.58 4.70
N GLN A 72 2.54 -6.46 4.99
CA GLN A 72 4.00 -6.30 4.89
C GLN A 72 4.56 -5.70 6.18
N PRO A 73 5.78 -6.07 6.56
CA PRO A 73 6.45 -5.43 7.69
C PRO A 73 6.92 -4.02 7.30
N GLU A 74 6.71 -3.05 8.15
CA GLU A 74 7.26 -1.71 7.97
C GLU A 74 8.78 -1.73 8.10
N ARG A 75 9.30 -2.46 9.10
CA ARG A 75 10.73 -2.67 9.30
C ARG A 75 11.15 -4.00 8.70
N ARG A 76 11.90 -3.92 7.60
CA ARG A 76 12.53 -5.06 6.94
C ARG A 76 13.94 -4.68 6.49
N ALA A 77 14.84 -5.65 6.51
CA ALA A 77 16.20 -5.49 6.02
C ALA A 77 16.59 -6.70 5.17
N ASP A 78 16.95 -6.44 3.93
CA ASP A 78 17.56 -7.43 3.04
C ASP A 78 19.07 -7.28 3.17
N LEU A 79 19.68 -8.10 4.04
CA LEU A 79 21.11 -8.05 4.34
C LEU A 79 21.90 -8.68 3.21
N ARG A 80 22.81 -7.90 2.65
CA ARG A 80 23.62 -8.26 1.49
C ARG A 80 25.10 -8.31 1.85
N ALA A 81 25.85 -9.13 1.11
CA ALA A 81 27.30 -9.15 1.24
C ALA A 81 27.90 -7.80 0.79
N GLU A 82 28.73 -7.21 1.61
CA GLU A 82 29.48 -5.99 1.31
C GLU A 82 30.91 -6.29 0.83
N VAL A 83 31.37 -7.53 1.04
CA VAL A 83 32.67 -8.04 0.58
C VAL A 83 32.47 -9.38 -0.10
N SER A 84 33.35 -9.71 -1.05
CA SER A 84 33.35 -11.03 -1.69
C SER A 84 34.19 -11.99 -0.89
N ALA A 85 33.54 -13.00 -0.29
CA ALA A 85 34.22 -14.05 0.50
C ALA A 85 33.32 -15.30 0.61
N VAL A 86 33.90 -16.41 1.09
CA VAL A 86 33.16 -17.64 1.36
C VAL A 86 32.43 -17.52 2.70
N VAL A 87 31.23 -18.06 2.78
CA VAL A 87 30.45 -18.14 4.02
C VAL A 87 31.04 -19.25 4.89
N THR A 88 31.57 -18.86 6.04
CA THR A 88 32.16 -19.82 7.02
C THR A 88 31.15 -20.30 8.04
N GLN A 89 30.20 -19.44 8.42
CA GLN A 89 29.19 -19.78 9.42
C GLN A 89 27.86 -19.08 9.11
N VAL A 90 26.78 -19.81 9.33
CA VAL A 90 25.41 -19.29 9.40
C VAL A 90 24.89 -19.62 10.80
N LEU A 91 24.60 -18.60 11.59
CA LEU A 91 24.28 -18.76 13.02
C LEU A 91 22.77 -18.69 13.30
N LYS A 92 21.99 -18.30 12.31
CA LYS A 92 20.54 -18.13 12.45
C LYS A 92 19.80 -18.74 11.27
N GLU A 93 18.74 -19.49 11.59
CA GLU A 93 17.89 -20.15 10.63
C GLU A 93 16.56 -19.37 10.42
N ASN A 94 15.81 -19.76 9.37
CA ASN A 94 14.49 -19.19 9.11
C ASN A 94 13.54 -19.39 10.29
N GLY A 95 12.83 -18.34 10.69
CA GLY A 95 11.92 -18.35 11.83
C GLY A 95 12.55 -18.03 13.17
N GLU A 96 13.89 -17.96 13.27
CA GLU A 96 14.54 -17.63 14.54
C GLU A 96 14.47 -16.15 14.88
N ALA A 97 14.22 -15.87 16.15
CA ALA A 97 14.27 -14.51 16.69
C ALA A 97 15.71 -14.00 16.80
N VAL A 98 15.90 -12.74 16.46
CA VAL A 98 17.20 -12.05 16.50
C VAL A 98 17.07 -10.71 17.22
N ARG A 99 18.14 -10.30 17.90
CA ARG A 99 18.26 -8.97 18.50
C ARG A 99 19.19 -8.10 17.66
N ARG A 100 19.02 -6.81 17.76
CA ARG A 100 19.93 -5.84 17.14
C ARG A 100 21.39 -6.14 17.52
N GLY A 101 22.26 -6.27 16.51
CA GLY A 101 23.66 -6.57 16.68
C GLY A 101 24.02 -8.06 16.68
N ASP A 102 23.04 -8.96 16.76
CA ASP A 102 23.29 -10.41 16.67
C ASP A 102 23.99 -10.75 15.35
N LEU A 103 25.01 -11.60 15.43
CA LEU A 103 25.72 -12.12 14.27
C LEU A 103 24.87 -13.18 13.59
N LEU A 104 24.56 -12.97 12.30
CA LEU A 104 23.74 -13.86 11.50
C LEU A 104 24.57 -14.74 10.57
N VAL A 105 25.51 -14.11 9.87
CA VAL A 105 26.39 -14.79 8.91
C VAL A 105 27.81 -14.27 9.12
N ARG A 106 28.78 -15.17 9.07
CA ARG A 106 30.21 -14.86 9.05
C ARG A 106 30.80 -15.27 7.72
N LEU A 107 31.49 -14.34 7.11
CA LEU A 107 32.27 -14.56 5.89
C LEU A 107 33.73 -14.86 6.26
N ASP A 108 34.46 -15.50 5.36
CA ASP A 108 35.90 -15.73 5.53
C ASP A 108 36.64 -14.39 5.61
N ASP A 109 37.40 -14.22 6.69
CA ASP A 109 38.10 -12.97 7.01
C ASP A 109 39.61 -13.13 7.07
N ALA A 110 40.15 -14.31 6.72
CA ALA A 110 41.59 -14.63 6.90
C ALA A 110 42.47 -13.60 6.19
N SER A 111 42.27 -13.37 4.88
CA SER A 111 43.09 -12.41 4.12
C SER A 111 42.86 -10.95 4.55
N ILE A 112 41.68 -10.64 5.07
CA ILE A 112 41.32 -9.29 5.55
C ILE A 112 42.02 -9.04 6.91
N ARG A 113 42.13 -10.07 7.79
CA ARG A 113 42.88 -9.99 9.04
C ARG A 113 44.35 -9.78 8.79
N ASP A 114 44.95 -10.47 7.81
CA ASP A 114 46.34 -10.27 7.42
C ASP A 114 46.59 -8.84 6.94
N SER A 115 45.68 -8.31 6.13
CA SER A 115 45.71 -6.91 5.68
C SER A 115 45.57 -5.92 6.83
N LEU A 116 44.71 -6.20 7.79
CA LEU A 116 44.56 -5.41 9.01
C LEU A 116 45.84 -5.41 9.84
N ALA A 117 46.45 -6.59 10.10
CA ALA A 117 47.67 -6.69 10.85
C ALA A 117 48.84 -5.90 10.20
N SER A 118 48.96 -5.99 8.85
CA SER A 118 49.93 -5.17 8.10
C SER A 118 49.70 -3.68 8.26
N ALA A 119 48.43 -3.23 8.17
CA ALA A 119 48.09 -1.82 8.34
C ALA A 119 48.28 -1.32 9.78
N GLU A 120 48.11 -2.18 10.78
CA GLU A 120 48.38 -1.86 12.19
C GLU A 120 49.89 -1.66 12.44
N GLU A 121 50.75 -2.54 11.91
CA GLU A 121 52.19 -2.39 12.03
C GLU A 121 52.70 -1.15 11.26
N ALA A 122 52.17 -0.85 10.08
CA ALA A 122 52.51 0.37 9.33
C ALA A 122 52.13 1.64 10.12
N ALA A 123 50.93 1.68 10.73
CA ALA A 123 50.52 2.80 11.54
C ALA A 123 51.37 2.97 12.82
N ARG A 124 51.77 1.86 13.43
CA ARG A 124 52.68 1.85 14.59
C ARG A 124 54.03 2.41 14.19
N ALA A 125 54.63 1.95 13.11
CA ALA A 125 55.94 2.38 12.62
C ALA A 125 55.94 3.90 12.28
N SER A 126 54.89 4.37 11.55
CA SER A 126 54.74 5.79 11.24
C SER A 126 54.53 6.64 12.51
N GLY A 127 53.85 6.10 13.53
CA GLY A 127 53.70 6.77 14.82
C GLY A 127 55.04 6.97 15.54
N GLN A 128 55.87 5.92 15.56
CA GLN A 128 57.23 5.99 16.16
C GLN A 128 58.13 6.97 15.41
N ALA A 129 58.07 6.99 14.07
CA ALA A 129 58.83 7.94 13.25
C ALA A 129 58.42 9.39 13.53
N HIS A 130 57.13 9.66 13.64
CA HIS A 130 56.61 10.98 13.99
C HIS A 130 57.08 11.42 15.39
N GLU A 131 56.96 10.55 16.41
CA GLU A 131 57.44 10.84 17.76
C GLU A 131 58.92 11.12 17.79
N GLN A 132 59.73 10.39 17.02
CA GLN A 132 61.15 10.62 16.91
C GLN A 132 61.45 11.99 16.28
N ALA A 133 60.77 12.34 15.18
CA ALA A 133 60.90 13.64 14.52
C ALA A 133 60.49 14.79 15.45
N GLU A 134 59.39 14.62 16.20
CA GLU A 134 58.92 15.60 17.18
C GLU A 134 59.94 15.82 18.30
N ARG A 135 60.51 14.75 18.90
CA ARG A 135 61.56 14.85 19.92
C ARG A 135 62.79 15.56 19.37
N GLN A 136 63.18 15.30 18.11
CA GLN A 136 64.31 15.95 17.47
C GLN A 136 64.03 17.45 17.26
N LEU A 137 62.85 17.81 16.80
CA LEU A 137 62.41 19.20 16.62
C LEU A 137 62.47 19.99 17.95
N GLN A 138 61.90 19.41 19.02
CA GLN A 138 61.93 20.03 20.35
C GLN A 138 63.36 20.25 20.87
N ARG A 139 64.27 19.27 20.66
CA ARG A 139 65.66 19.41 21.02
C ARG A 139 66.36 20.58 20.27
N LEU A 140 66.10 20.65 18.94
CA LEU A 140 66.68 21.73 18.13
C LEU A 140 66.12 23.11 18.48
N LYS A 141 64.82 23.20 18.84
CA LYS A 141 64.22 24.43 19.36
C LYS A 141 64.92 24.92 20.63
N THR A 142 65.24 24.01 21.56
CA THR A 142 65.96 24.35 22.79
C THR A 142 67.38 24.82 22.50
N LEU A 143 68.11 24.15 21.61
CA LEU A 143 69.47 24.50 21.20
C LEU A 143 69.54 25.82 20.45
N GLN A 144 68.56 26.09 19.62
CA GLN A 144 68.46 27.35 18.88
C GLN A 144 68.20 28.54 19.83
N ALA A 145 67.36 28.38 20.85
CA ALA A 145 67.14 29.41 21.88
C ALA A 145 68.41 29.73 22.68
N GLN A 146 69.37 28.80 22.71
CA GLN A 146 70.69 28.96 23.33
C GLN A 146 71.80 29.45 22.36
N GLY A 147 71.40 29.68 21.07
CA GLY A 147 72.37 30.11 20.04
C GLY A 147 73.28 29.02 19.52
N MET A 148 73.02 27.74 19.82
CA MET A 148 73.91 26.60 19.54
C MET A 148 73.56 25.84 18.23
N THR A 149 72.56 26.28 17.45
CA THR A 149 72.20 25.68 16.15
C THR A 149 71.71 26.76 15.18
N SER A 150 71.72 26.42 13.87
CA SER A 150 71.29 27.35 12.81
C SER A 150 69.79 27.32 12.64
N MET A 151 69.23 28.39 12.10
CA MET A 151 67.79 28.48 11.70
C MET A 151 67.44 27.38 10.67
N GLN A 152 68.33 27.15 9.68
CA GLN A 152 68.12 26.15 8.64
C GLN A 152 67.98 24.73 9.26
N ALA A 153 68.78 24.36 10.26
CA ALA A 153 68.64 23.07 10.92
C ALA A 153 67.28 22.91 11.64
N LEU A 154 66.75 24.01 12.18
CA LEU A 154 65.41 24.02 12.77
C LEU A 154 64.31 23.83 11.70
N GLU A 155 64.37 24.59 10.60
CA GLU A 155 63.43 24.47 9.47
C GLU A 155 63.46 23.07 8.88
N ASP A 156 64.60 22.43 8.66
CA ASP A 156 64.75 21.05 8.20
C ASP A 156 64.10 20.07 9.15
N ALA A 157 64.19 20.27 10.46
CA ALA A 157 63.53 19.42 11.42
C ALA A 157 62.01 19.61 11.46
N GLU A 158 61.53 20.82 11.21
CA GLU A 158 60.09 21.07 11.07
C GLU A 158 59.51 20.40 9.83
N VAL A 159 60.19 20.46 8.70
CA VAL A 159 59.82 19.74 7.48
C VAL A 159 59.78 18.23 7.71
N ARG A 160 60.80 17.68 8.36
CA ARG A 160 60.82 16.21 8.68
C ARG A 160 59.67 15.81 9.58
N ARG A 161 59.38 16.61 10.63
CA ARG A 161 58.23 16.33 11.51
C ARG A 161 56.92 16.43 10.74
N ASN A 162 56.74 17.42 9.86
CA ASN A 162 55.55 17.58 9.05
C ASN A 162 55.36 16.40 8.08
N ASN A 163 56.46 15.92 7.46
CA ASN A 163 56.41 14.75 6.58
C ASN A 163 56.02 13.46 7.38
N ALA A 164 56.66 13.23 8.54
CA ALA A 164 56.33 12.11 9.39
C ALA A 164 54.88 12.19 9.92
N GLN A 165 54.35 13.37 10.18
CA GLN A 165 52.96 13.58 10.54
C GLN A 165 52.00 13.20 9.38
N SER A 166 52.34 13.57 8.15
CA SER A 166 51.56 13.23 6.95
C SER A 166 51.56 11.73 6.71
N ASP A 167 52.73 11.05 6.89
CA ASP A 167 52.84 9.60 6.77
C ASP A 167 52.00 8.87 7.83
N LEU A 168 52.02 9.37 9.07
CA LEU A 168 51.18 8.82 10.15
C LEU A 168 49.65 8.95 9.83
N VAL A 169 49.22 10.11 9.32
CA VAL A 169 47.83 10.32 8.94
C VAL A 169 47.44 9.34 7.83
N GLY A 170 48.30 9.17 6.80
CA GLY A 170 48.07 8.23 5.71
C GLY A 170 48.02 6.76 6.21
N ALA A 171 48.91 6.36 7.12
CA ALA A 171 48.90 5.02 7.68
C ALA A 171 47.65 4.76 8.55
N ARG A 172 47.22 5.73 9.35
CA ARG A 172 45.98 5.64 10.15
C ARG A 172 44.75 5.52 9.28
N ALA A 173 44.70 6.21 8.15
CA ALA A 173 43.58 6.09 7.19
C ALA A 173 43.48 4.69 6.59
N ARG A 174 44.64 4.07 6.22
CA ARG A 174 44.67 2.67 5.73
C ARG A 174 44.26 1.68 6.82
N LEU A 175 44.67 1.89 8.06
CA LEU A 175 44.24 1.09 9.20
C LEU A 175 42.72 1.18 9.40
N ALA A 176 42.13 2.36 9.35
CA ALA A 176 40.71 2.55 9.47
C ALA A 176 39.95 1.81 8.34
N GLN A 177 40.44 1.86 7.12
CA GLN A 177 39.88 1.15 5.97
C GLN A 177 39.94 -0.38 6.16
N ALA A 178 41.07 -0.93 6.62
CA ALA A 178 41.21 -2.36 6.89
C ALA A 178 40.23 -2.83 7.99
N ARG A 179 40.08 -2.05 9.07
CA ARG A 179 39.12 -2.34 10.14
C ARG A 179 37.67 -2.35 9.60
N GLN A 180 37.33 -1.42 8.76
CA GLN A 180 35.99 -1.37 8.13
C GLN A 180 35.76 -2.61 7.23
N GLN A 181 36.76 -3.05 6.47
CA GLN A 181 36.66 -4.27 5.66
C GLN A 181 36.42 -5.50 6.53
N LEU A 182 37.11 -5.62 7.67
CA LEU A 182 36.87 -6.70 8.61
C LEU A 182 35.45 -6.68 9.18
N GLN A 183 34.93 -5.50 9.55
CA GLN A 183 33.56 -5.38 10.04
C GLN A 183 32.53 -5.85 9.02
N ARG A 184 32.79 -5.65 7.71
CA ARG A 184 31.90 -6.07 6.62
C ARG A 184 31.87 -7.59 6.39
N THR A 185 32.77 -8.36 7.00
CA THR A 185 32.72 -9.83 6.97
C THR A 185 31.70 -10.39 7.96
N GLU A 186 31.21 -9.58 8.88
CA GLU A 186 30.22 -9.96 9.87
C GLU A 186 28.86 -9.33 9.52
N VAL A 187 27.91 -10.16 9.11
CA VAL A 187 26.54 -9.70 8.80
C VAL A 187 25.71 -9.76 10.06
N ARG A 188 25.29 -8.59 10.56
CA ARG A 188 24.56 -8.45 11.82
C ARG A 188 23.17 -7.92 11.63
N ALA A 189 22.25 -8.29 12.55
CA ALA A 189 20.89 -7.79 12.57
C ALA A 189 20.85 -6.28 12.89
N PRO A 190 20.18 -5.44 12.06
CA PRO A 190 20.09 -4.00 12.29
C PRO A 190 19.07 -3.62 13.36
N PHE A 191 18.11 -4.49 13.64
CA PHE A 191 17.04 -4.30 14.62
C PHE A 191 16.55 -5.64 15.18
N ASP A 192 15.76 -5.62 16.23
CA ASP A 192 15.12 -6.81 16.82
C ASP A 192 14.03 -7.33 15.88
N GLY A 193 14.03 -8.61 15.59
CA GLY A 193 13.08 -9.19 14.63
C GLY A 193 13.19 -10.70 14.51
N VAL A 194 12.81 -11.19 13.34
CA VAL A 194 12.85 -12.62 12.98
C VAL A 194 13.49 -12.76 11.60
N VAL A 195 14.30 -13.81 11.43
CA VAL A 195 14.83 -14.18 10.10
C VAL A 195 13.66 -14.72 9.27
N SER A 196 13.32 -14.01 8.20
CA SER A 196 12.21 -14.42 7.32
C SER A 196 12.67 -15.27 6.14
N ASP A 197 13.91 -15.05 5.68
CA ASP A 197 14.44 -15.78 4.53
C ASP A 197 15.97 -15.83 4.61
N ARG A 198 16.55 -17.02 4.39
CA ARG A 198 17.98 -17.27 4.31
C ARG A 198 18.32 -17.78 2.92
N LYS A 199 19.13 -17.01 2.18
CA LYS A 199 19.52 -17.32 0.80
C LYS A 199 20.95 -17.82 0.64
N VAL A 200 21.60 -18.17 1.74
CA VAL A 200 23.01 -18.55 1.75
C VAL A 200 23.25 -19.71 2.70
N SER A 201 24.14 -20.62 2.33
CA SER A 201 24.60 -21.76 3.13
C SER A 201 26.09 -21.69 3.39
N VAL A 202 26.55 -22.42 4.43
CA VAL A 202 28.00 -22.57 4.72
C VAL A 202 28.69 -23.19 3.50
N GLY A 203 29.81 -22.61 3.08
CA GLY A 203 30.54 -22.99 1.88
C GLY A 203 30.15 -22.21 0.61
N ASP A 204 29.05 -21.46 0.62
CA ASP A 204 28.65 -20.61 -0.50
C ASP A 204 29.62 -19.43 -0.68
N THR A 205 29.85 -19.05 -1.93
CA THR A 205 30.54 -17.80 -2.23
C THR A 205 29.55 -16.64 -2.24
N ALA A 206 29.74 -15.69 -1.35
CA ALA A 206 29.04 -14.43 -1.30
C ALA A 206 29.79 -13.40 -2.16
N GLN A 207 29.16 -12.91 -3.23
CA GLN A 207 29.65 -11.76 -4.01
C GLN A 207 29.04 -10.47 -3.46
N VAL A 208 29.71 -9.35 -3.64
CA VAL A 208 29.17 -8.03 -3.25
C VAL A 208 27.79 -7.83 -3.85
N GLY A 209 26.80 -7.48 -3.02
CA GLY A 209 25.41 -7.29 -3.41
C GLY A 209 24.54 -8.55 -3.37
N LYS A 210 25.11 -9.75 -3.22
CA LYS A 210 24.33 -11.00 -3.03
C LYS A 210 23.54 -10.92 -1.73
N GLU A 211 22.23 -11.14 -1.81
CA GLU A 211 21.35 -11.21 -0.63
C GLU A 211 21.69 -12.47 0.18
N LEU A 212 21.89 -12.30 1.46
CA LEU A 212 22.29 -13.37 2.37
C LEU A 212 21.14 -13.79 3.29
N VAL A 213 20.58 -12.82 3.99
CA VAL A 213 19.52 -13.04 4.99
C VAL A 213 18.55 -11.87 4.97
N LYS A 214 17.27 -12.16 5.10
CA LYS A 214 16.20 -11.17 5.29
C LYS A 214 15.72 -11.19 6.73
N VAL A 215 15.72 -10.03 7.37
CA VAL A 215 15.17 -9.84 8.72
C VAL A 215 13.95 -8.95 8.65
N ILE A 216 12.88 -9.35 9.33
CA ILE A 216 11.63 -8.56 9.45
C ILE A 216 11.28 -8.35 10.92
N ASP A 217 10.56 -7.28 11.20
CA ASP A 217 9.95 -7.06 12.51
C ASP A 217 8.45 -7.42 12.47
N PRO A 218 8.04 -8.55 13.06
CA PRO A 218 6.65 -8.98 13.06
C PRO A 218 5.70 -8.06 13.83
N ALA A 219 6.22 -7.19 14.68
CA ALA A 219 5.40 -6.21 15.43
C ALA A 219 5.08 -4.97 14.60
N SER A 220 5.76 -4.77 13.46
CA SER A 220 5.62 -3.62 12.58
C SER A 220 4.78 -3.89 11.33
N MET A 221 3.88 -4.88 11.38
CA MET A 221 3.05 -5.22 10.22
C MET A 221 2.07 -4.11 9.88
N ARG A 222 1.87 -3.88 8.58
CA ARG A 222 0.91 -2.96 8.00
C ARG A 222 0.30 -3.54 6.74
N LEU A 223 -0.85 -3.03 6.33
CA LEU A 223 -1.42 -3.36 5.02
C LEU A 223 -0.83 -2.40 3.97
N GLU A 224 -0.12 -2.96 3.01
CA GLU A 224 0.29 -2.27 1.79
C GLU A 224 -0.68 -2.66 0.69
N GLY A 225 -1.54 -1.73 0.30
CA GLY A 225 -2.58 -1.98 -0.67
C GLY A 225 -2.62 -0.94 -1.77
N VAL A 226 -3.45 -1.20 -2.76
CA VAL A 226 -3.69 -0.30 -3.89
C VAL A 226 -5.17 0.02 -4.02
N VAL A 227 -5.45 1.23 -4.46
CA VAL A 227 -6.79 1.73 -4.70
C VAL A 227 -6.83 2.33 -6.12
N SER A 228 -7.98 2.23 -6.81
CA SER A 228 -8.15 2.85 -8.13
C SER A 228 -7.97 4.37 -8.05
N ALA A 229 -7.22 4.92 -9.00
CA ALA A 229 -6.98 6.37 -9.09
C ALA A 229 -8.27 7.18 -9.27
N ASP A 230 -9.31 6.60 -9.89
CA ASP A 230 -10.59 7.27 -10.10
C ASP A 230 -11.30 7.65 -8.79
N ARG A 231 -10.97 6.94 -7.69
CA ARG A 231 -11.54 7.17 -6.36
C ARG A 231 -10.60 7.91 -5.39
N MET A 232 -9.52 8.49 -5.90
CA MET A 232 -8.53 9.23 -5.08
C MET A 232 -9.14 10.41 -4.32
N HIS A 233 -10.14 11.08 -4.91
CA HIS A 233 -10.80 12.22 -4.28
C HIS A 233 -11.53 11.88 -2.96
N GLU A 234 -11.84 10.61 -2.75
CA GLU A 234 -12.47 10.08 -1.52
C GLU A 234 -11.47 9.76 -0.42
N LEU A 235 -10.16 9.68 -0.76
CA LEU A 235 -9.12 9.27 0.19
C LEU A 235 -8.62 10.44 1.04
N ARG A 236 -8.51 10.20 2.34
CA ARG A 236 -7.89 11.10 3.31
C ARG A 236 -7.02 10.31 4.27
N ILE A 237 -5.91 10.87 4.66
CA ILE A 237 -5.09 10.33 5.75
C ILE A 237 -5.94 10.34 7.03
N GLY A 238 -5.85 9.28 7.81
CA GLY A 238 -6.60 9.12 9.05
C GLY A 238 -7.96 8.42 8.90
N GLN A 239 -8.40 8.11 7.68
CA GLN A 239 -9.64 7.33 7.48
C GLN A 239 -9.52 5.92 8.03
N GLY A 240 -10.59 5.43 8.64
CA GLY A 240 -10.72 4.05 9.06
C GLY A 240 -10.76 3.09 7.87
N VAL A 241 -10.18 1.93 8.04
CA VAL A 241 -10.18 0.85 7.04
C VAL A 241 -10.58 -0.43 7.74
N ARG A 242 -11.57 -1.14 7.21
CA ARG A 242 -11.92 -2.49 7.66
C ARG A 242 -11.52 -3.47 6.58
N PHE A 243 -10.74 -4.46 6.96
CA PHE A 243 -10.19 -5.43 6.01
C PHE A 243 -10.08 -6.82 6.59
N ARG A 244 -10.11 -7.81 5.72
CA ARG A 244 -9.88 -9.23 6.03
C ARG A 244 -8.55 -9.67 5.47
N VAL A 245 -7.92 -10.55 6.20
CA VAL A 245 -6.63 -11.13 5.83
C VAL A 245 -6.82 -12.62 5.56
N ASN A 246 -6.31 -13.09 4.43
CA ASN A 246 -6.29 -14.51 4.13
C ASN A 246 -5.53 -15.27 5.22
N GLY A 247 -6.08 -16.42 5.66
CA GLY A 247 -5.55 -17.13 6.82
C GLY A 247 -6.23 -16.79 8.15
N TYR A 248 -7.02 -15.69 8.20
CA TYR A 248 -7.79 -15.25 9.37
C TYR A 248 -9.27 -14.99 9.02
N PRO A 249 -10.02 -15.98 8.48
CA PRO A 249 -11.34 -15.74 7.87
C PRO A 249 -12.41 -15.27 8.85
N GLN A 250 -12.23 -15.52 10.15
CA GLN A 250 -13.18 -15.16 11.21
C GLN A 250 -12.89 -13.78 11.83
N VAL A 251 -11.84 -13.10 11.39
CA VAL A 251 -11.37 -11.86 12.01
C VAL A 251 -11.44 -10.71 11.02
N ASP A 252 -12.23 -9.70 11.34
CA ASP A 252 -12.22 -8.41 10.63
C ASP A 252 -11.21 -7.49 11.33
N PHE A 253 -10.15 -7.14 10.63
CA PHE A 253 -9.13 -6.22 11.13
C PHE A 253 -9.52 -4.77 10.87
N THR A 254 -9.14 -3.91 11.79
CA THR A 254 -9.35 -2.46 11.67
C THR A 254 -7.99 -1.78 11.53
N GLY A 255 -7.89 -0.86 10.61
CA GLY A 255 -6.72 -0.04 10.40
C GLY A 255 -7.07 1.41 10.11
N GLN A 256 -6.06 2.23 9.94
CA GLN A 256 -6.18 3.64 9.59
C GLN A 256 -5.24 3.97 8.44
N VAL A 257 -5.73 4.72 7.44
CA VAL A 257 -4.89 5.20 6.34
C VAL A 257 -3.77 6.08 6.90
N HIS A 258 -2.55 5.61 6.79
CA HIS A 258 -1.36 6.30 7.26
C HIS A 258 -0.72 7.16 6.16
N ARG A 259 -0.67 6.62 4.95
CA ARG A 259 -0.08 7.30 3.78
C ARG A 259 -0.81 6.91 2.51
N VAL A 260 -0.93 7.89 1.63
CA VAL A 260 -1.38 7.73 0.25
C VAL A 260 -0.26 8.23 -0.63
N ASP A 261 0.20 7.44 -1.58
CA ASP A 261 1.28 7.84 -2.46
C ASP A 261 0.81 8.93 -3.43
N ALA A 262 1.72 9.87 -3.72
CA ALA A 262 1.41 11.02 -4.58
C ALA A 262 1.39 10.69 -6.08
N ALA A 263 1.83 9.48 -6.46
CA ALA A 263 1.91 9.04 -7.84
C ALA A 263 1.08 7.77 -8.06
N ALA A 264 0.28 7.78 -9.12
CA ALA A 264 -0.40 6.58 -9.61
C ALA A 264 0.53 5.79 -10.54
N ASN A 265 0.44 4.48 -10.48
CA ASN A 265 1.09 3.62 -11.46
C ASN A 265 0.40 3.81 -12.82
N ALA A 266 1.15 4.24 -13.83
CA ALA A 266 0.60 4.58 -15.15
C ALA A 266 0.00 3.37 -15.89
N ALA A 267 0.52 2.16 -15.66
CA ALA A 267 0.05 0.95 -16.32
C ALA A 267 -1.25 0.41 -15.69
N THR A 268 -1.32 0.41 -14.34
CA THR A 268 -2.46 -0.17 -13.60
C THR A 268 -3.51 0.84 -13.20
N ARG A 269 -3.22 2.15 -13.29
CA ARG A 269 -4.05 3.26 -12.79
C ARG A 269 -4.42 3.11 -11.32
N GLN A 270 -3.50 2.60 -10.52
CA GLN A 270 -3.68 2.39 -9.10
C GLN A 270 -2.71 3.24 -8.31
N VAL A 271 -3.13 3.64 -7.13
CA VAL A 271 -2.33 4.40 -6.17
C VAL A 271 -2.06 3.52 -4.95
N ALA A 272 -0.82 3.50 -4.50
CA ALA A 272 -0.45 2.76 -3.31
C ALA A 272 -0.93 3.51 -2.05
N VAL A 273 -1.49 2.73 -1.12
CA VAL A 273 -2.02 3.21 0.15
C VAL A 273 -1.46 2.33 1.26
N LEU A 274 -0.90 2.97 2.27
CA LEU A 274 -0.42 2.29 3.47
C LEU A 274 -1.44 2.45 4.60
N VAL A 275 -1.82 1.33 5.19
CA VAL A 275 -2.77 1.28 6.30
C VAL A 275 -2.08 0.69 7.52
N ALA A 276 -2.04 1.45 8.59
CA ALA A 276 -1.55 0.98 9.88
C ALA A 276 -2.66 0.24 10.63
N PHE A 277 -2.32 -0.85 11.32
CA PHE A 277 -3.27 -1.54 12.19
C PHE A 277 -3.65 -0.68 13.39
N VAL A 278 -4.92 -0.61 13.69
CA VAL A 278 -5.40 -0.06 14.96
C VAL A 278 -5.39 -1.17 15.99
N ARG A 279 -4.70 -0.95 17.12
CA ARG A 279 -4.65 -1.94 18.19
C ARG A 279 -6.00 -2.01 18.89
N VAL A 280 -6.64 -3.16 18.78
CA VAL A 280 -7.86 -3.50 19.50
C VAL A 280 -7.48 -4.46 20.63
N PRO A 281 -7.89 -4.24 21.89
CA PRO A 281 -7.63 -5.18 22.97
C PRO A 281 -8.14 -6.59 22.61
N GLY A 282 -7.26 -7.59 22.74
CA GLY A 282 -7.60 -8.98 22.41
C GLY A 282 -7.44 -9.37 20.94
N GLN A 283 -7.05 -8.45 20.06
CA GLN A 283 -6.80 -8.73 18.64
C GLN A 283 -5.37 -8.38 18.25
N GLU A 284 -4.52 -9.39 18.08
CA GLU A 284 -3.17 -9.19 17.59
C GLU A 284 -3.17 -9.13 16.05
N PRO A 285 -2.36 -8.23 15.44
CA PRO A 285 -2.17 -8.22 14.00
C PRO A 285 -1.48 -9.52 13.53
N PRO A 286 -1.68 -9.91 12.25
CA PRO A 286 -0.99 -11.06 11.67
C PRO A 286 0.53 -10.87 11.76
N ARG A 287 1.25 -11.91 12.18
CA ARG A 287 2.71 -11.89 12.30
C ARG A 287 3.43 -12.42 11.04
N VAL A 288 2.65 -12.83 10.03
CA VAL A 288 3.16 -13.41 8.78
C VAL A 288 3.05 -12.36 7.67
N ALA A 289 4.19 -12.07 7.05
CA ALA A 289 4.26 -11.19 5.89
C ALA A 289 3.77 -11.89 4.60
N GLY A 290 3.28 -11.11 3.64
CA GLY A 290 2.86 -11.61 2.33
C GLY A 290 1.41 -12.12 2.28
N LEU A 291 0.69 -12.15 3.39
CA LEU A 291 -0.72 -12.54 3.38
C LEU A 291 -1.56 -11.51 2.61
N TYR A 292 -2.39 -11.99 1.69
CA TYR A 292 -3.33 -11.16 0.95
C TYR A 292 -4.40 -10.59 1.89
N ALA A 293 -4.75 -9.34 1.65
CA ALA A 293 -5.80 -8.65 2.38
C ALA A 293 -6.68 -7.84 1.45
N GLU A 294 -7.97 -7.87 1.74
CA GLU A 294 -9.00 -7.11 1.04
C GLU A 294 -9.83 -6.32 2.04
N GLY A 295 -10.08 -5.05 1.75
CA GLY A 295 -10.84 -4.20 2.63
C GLY A 295 -11.53 -3.04 1.95
N ARG A 296 -12.19 -2.24 2.77
CA ARG A 296 -12.84 -0.99 2.35
C ARG A 296 -12.41 0.14 3.27
N ILE A 297 -12.14 1.27 2.67
CA ILE A 297 -11.83 2.51 3.37
C ILE A 297 -13.15 3.20 3.70
N ASP A 298 -13.32 3.66 4.93
CA ASP A 298 -14.54 4.35 5.33
C ASP A 298 -14.66 5.67 4.56
N ALA A 299 -15.80 5.87 3.92
CA ALA A 299 -16.08 7.09 3.16
C ALA A 299 -16.33 8.29 4.09
N GLY A 300 -15.29 8.78 4.74
CA GLY A 300 -15.27 9.83 5.77
C GLY A 300 -16.53 10.70 5.91
N GLY A 301 -17.30 10.48 6.95
CA GLY A 301 -18.22 11.46 7.53
C GLY A 301 -19.65 11.55 7.01
N GLN A 302 -19.97 11.14 5.83
CA GLN A 302 -21.37 11.07 5.38
C GLN A 302 -21.86 9.62 5.44
N ARG A 303 -22.70 9.34 6.43
CA ARG A 303 -23.49 8.12 6.40
C ARG A 303 -24.52 8.29 5.28
N PRO A 304 -24.35 7.62 4.13
CA PRO A 304 -25.33 7.75 3.05
C PRO A 304 -26.66 7.16 3.50
N MET A 305 -27.74 7.64 2.93
CA MET A 305 -29.02 6.98 3.05
C MET A 305 -28.94 5.61 2.39
N ALA A 306 -29.38 4.59 3.08
CA ALA A 306 -29.33 3.23 2.57
C ALA A 306 -30.60 2.45 2.90
N LEU A 307 -31.00 1.61 1.96
CA LEU A 307 -32.16 0.74 2.08
C LEU A 307 -31.77 -0.70 1.80
N PRO A 308 -32.47 -1.69 2.39
CA PRO A 308 -32.37 -3.07 1.95
C PRO A 308 -32.69 -3.18 0.48
N GLU A 309 -31.98 -4.04 -0.24
CA GLU A 309 -32.25 -4.29 -1.66
C GLU A 309 -33.68 -4.75 -1.91
N ALA A 310 -34.28 -5.49 -0.96
CA ALA A 310 -35.67 -5.94 -1.01
C ALA A 310 -36.69 -4.80 -1.04
N SER A 311 -36.34 -3.59 -0.56
CA SER A 311 -37.22 -2.42 -0.58
C SER A 311 -37.19 -1.68 -1.92
N VAL A 312 -36.30 -2.07 -2.84
CA VAL A 312 -36.10 -1.41 -4.13
C VAL A 312 -36.69 -2.27 -5.26
N VAL A 313 -37.58 -1.72 -6.05
CA VAL A 313 -38.07 -2.37 -7.25
C VAL A 313 -37.32 -1.86 -8.47
N ARG A 314 -36.73 -2.76 -9.24
CA ARG A 314 -36.05 -2.45 -10.50
C ARG A 314 -36.92 -2.83 -11.69
N VAL A 315 -37.08 -1.92 -12.63
CA VAL A 315 -37.76 -2.18 -13.89
C VAL A 315 -36.87 -1.68 -15.01
N GLY A 316 -36.14 -2.62 -15.64
CA GLY A 316 -35.04 -2.28 -16.56
C GLY A 316 -33.96 -1.47 -15.87
N ASP A 317 -33.57 -0.32 -16.42
CA ASP A 317 -32.54 0.58 -15.85
C ASP A 317 -33.09 1.53 -14.78
N ALA A 318 -34.43 1.60 -14.61
CA ALA A 318 -35.06 2.47 -13.62
C ALA A 318 -35.28 1.74 -12.28
N ALA A 319 -34.98 2.43 -11.19
CA ALA A 319 -35.25 1.96 -9.84
C ALA A 319 -36.25 2.86 -9.15
N HIS A 320 -37.19 2.28 -8.40
CA HIS A 320 -38.14 3.02 -7.61
C HIS A 320 -38.41 2.32 -6.27
N VAL A 321 -38.90 3.10 -5.33
CA VAL A 321 -39.38 2.63 -4.03
C VAL A 321 -40.82 3.08 -3.82
N TRP A 322 -41.52 2.36 -2.98
CA TRP A 322 -42.87 2.73 -2.58
C TRP A 322 -42.80 3.47 -1.23
N ARG A 323 -43.08 4.77 -1.29
CA ARG A 323 -43.08 5.66 -0.12
C ARG A 323 -44.46 5.72 0.49
N VAL A 324 -44.51 5.58 1.81
CA VAL A 324 -45.72 5.67 2.62
C VAL A 324 -45.73 7.05 3.28
N ARG A 325 -46.81 7.82 3.06
CA ARG A 325 -47.08 9.04 3.79
C ARG A 325 -48.51 8.98 4.34
N GLY A 326 -48.63 8.67 5.63
CA GLY A 326 -49.95 8.45 6.26
C GLY A 326 -50.68 7.30 5.60
N THR A 327 -51.78 7.58 4.90
CA THR A 327 -52.62 6.57 4.20
C THR A 327 -52.35 6.50 2.69
N VAL A 328 -51.37 7.25 2.19
CA VAL A 328 -51.07 7.32 0.76
C VAL A 328 -49.79 6.64 0.42
N LEU A 329 -49.84 5.68 -0.50
CA LEU A 329 -48.70 5.00 -1.07
C LEU A 329 -48.34 5.69 -2.41
N SER A 330 -47.05 6.10 -2.53
CA SER A 330 -46.56 6.79 -3.73
C SER A 330 -45.32 6.14 -4.27
N LYS A 331 -45.24 5.96 -5.58
CA LYS A 331 -44.11 5.47 -6.31
C LYS A 331 -43.08 6.60 -6.49
N VAL A 332 -41.88 6.45 -5.97
CA VAL A 332 -40.79 7.44 -6.03
C VAL A 332 -39.63 6.85 -6.80
N ALA A 333 -39.20 7.53 -7.86
CA ALA A 333 -37.99 7.15 -8.58
C ALA A 333 -36.73 7.47 -7.73
N VAL A 334 -35.82 6.55 -7.68
CA VAL A 334 -34.58 6.70 -6.88
C VAL A 334 -33.36 6.43 -7.74
N LYS A 335 -32.30 7.21 -7.52
CA LYS A 335 -30.97 6.89 -8.06
C LYS A 335 -30.19 6.08 -7.04
N LEU A 336 -29.86 4.89 -7.44
CA LEU A 336 -29.09 3.96 -6.59
C LEU A 336 -27.59 4.22 -6.72
N GLY A 337 -26.87 3.99 -5.64
CA GLY A 337 -25.44 3.97 -5.56
C GLY A 337 -24.90 2.54 -5.43
N GLU A 338 -23.79 2.41 -4.70
CA GLU A 338 -23.15 1.12 -4.47
C GLU A 338 -24.00 0.21 -3.56
N ARG A 339 -23.93 -1.08 -3.86
CA ARG A 339 -24.48 -2.13 -3.01
C ARG A 339 -23.41 -2.64 -2.08
N ASP A 340 -23.74 -2.79 -0.81
CA ASP A 340 -22.90 -3.51 0.13
C ASP A 340 -23.34 -4.99 0.20
N PRO A 341 -22.52 -5.92 -0.33
CA PRO A 341 -22.90 -7.36 -0.37
C PRO A 341 -23.02 -8.00 1.02
N ARG A 342 -22.41 -7.39 2.06
CA ARG A 342 -22.40 -7.93 3.42
C ARG A 342 -23.66 -7.59 4.20
N SER A 343 -24.10 -6.33 4.09
CA SER A 343 -25.29 -5.87 4.79
C SER A 343 -26.55 -6.02 3.95
N GLY A 344 -26.45 -6.29 2.63
CA GLY A 344 -27.56 -6.29 1.68
C GLY A 344 -28.21 -4.91 1.48
N LEU A 345 -27.50 -3.85 1.92
CA LEU A 345 -27.97 -2.48 1.78
C LEU A 345 -27.50 -1.88 0.44
N VAL A 346 -28.36 -1.06 -0.14
CA VAL A 346 -28.07 -0.27 -1.34
C VAL A 346 -28.13 1.20 -0.98
N VAL A 347 -27.11 1.95 -1.36
CA VAL A 347 -27.06 3.40 -1.16
C VAL A 347 -28.09 4.09 -2.05
N VAL A 348 -28.82 5.04 -1.51
CA VAL A 348 -29.71 5.92 -2.27
C VAL A 348 -29.06 7.29 -2.38
N ARG A 349 -28.76 7.71 -3.62
CA ARG A 349 -28.12 9.01 -3.89
C ARG A 349 -29.12 10.14 -4.00
N GLU A 350 -30.25 9.88 -4.63
CA GLU A 350 -31.33 10.88 -4.87
C GLU A 350 -32.70 10.22 -4.79
N GLY A 351 -33.72 10.98 -4.42
CA GLY A 351 -35.12 10.59 -4.49
C GLY A 351 -35.82 10.34 -3.15
N LEU A 352 -35.06 10.31 -2.02
CA LEU A 352 -35.62 10.13 -0.69
C LEU A 352 -34.99 11.12 0.30
N GLU A 353 -35.71 11.40 1.36
CA GLU A 353 -35.27 12.19 2.50
C GLU A 353 -35.13 11.31 3.76
N GLU A 354 -34.27 11.74 4.71
CA GLU A 354 -34.10 11.05 5.97
C GLU A 354 -35.38 11.12 6.79
N GLY A 355 -35.83 9.97 7.33
CA GLY A 355 -37.06 9.87 8.11
C GLY A 355 -38.28 9.50 7.29
N GLU A 356 -38.22 9.44 5.94
CA GLU A 356 -39.32 8.94 5.15
C GLU A 356 -39.55 7.44 5.36
N GLU A 357 -40.82 7.04 5.23
CA GLU A 357 -41.21 5.65 5.38
C GLU A 357 -41.38 5.01 4.02
N VAL A 358 -40.81 3.81 3.82
CA VAL A 358 -40.88 3.02 2.59
C VAL A 358 -41.33 1.59 2.86
N LEU A 359 -41.96 0.97 1.88
CA LEU A 359 -42.30 -0.46 1.97
C LEU A 359 -41.02 -1.31 2.02
N ARG A 360 -41.02 -2.28 2.94
CA ARG A 360 -39.89 -3.20 3.16
C ARG A 360 -39.76 -4.20 2.01
N ASN A 361 -40.88 -4.77 1.54
CA ASN A 361 -40.91 -5.78 0.49
C ASN A 361 -42.09 -5.50 -0.46
N PRO A 362 -41.98 -4.53 -1.37
CA PRO A 362 -43.10 -4.21 -2.27
C PRO A 362 -43.52 -5.35 -3.19
N GLY A 363 -42.62 -6.29 -3.54
CA GLY A 363 -42.95 -7.44 -4.38
C GLY A 363 -43.79 -8.53 -3.73
N SER A 364 -43.91 -8.53 -2.38
CA SER A 364 -44.79 -9.44 -1.65
C SER A 364 -46.09 -8.78 -1.18
N THR A 365 -46.14 -7.46 -1.22
CA THR A 365 -47.26 -6.67 -0.68
C THR A 365 -48.11 -6.03 -1.78
N LEU A 366 -47.59 -5.88 -2.99
CA LEU A 366 -48.23 -5.39 -4.20
C LEU A 366 -48.33 -6.47 -5.25
#